data_192acb4779633deaab57c83cbb5f1de5
#
_entry.id   192acb4779633deaab57c83cbb5f1de5
#
_cell.length_a   1.000
_cell.length_b   1.000
_cell.length_c   1.000
_cell.angle_alpha   90.00
_cell.angle_beta   90.00
_cell.angle_gamma   90.00
#
_symmetry.space_group_name_H-M   'P 1'
#
loop_
_entity.id
_entity.type
_entity.pdbx_description
1 polymer ?
#
loop_
_entity_poly.entity_id
_entity_poly.type
_entity_poly.pdbx_seq_one_letter_code
_entity_poly.pdbx_strand_id
1 'polypeptide(L)'
;MSKADYKKKFVPGALMVPKTLKKSMAFKAAQNFEAPKELILTGYCTPADDQGDKPWCAAYAAANYAENLLWRKRGYKKEIDPAPLYQYAKTIDGDPDADGTYLECTLQALLKYGYFDSKVSKVKTIGGGLFGNLNAANDVKYAIHKYGVVMAGFNITDEWYKPSAKGVIVGKEGAKPQGGHAILLVGFDENGFIIQNSWGGDYAHEGFVYITNKAFNEQFMYAAFLTRALDGMY
;
A
#
# COMPACT_ATOMS: atom_id res chain seq x y z
N MET A 1 17.43 -9.15 14.22
CA MET A 1 17.00 -8.01 15.09
C MET A 1 16.08 -8.52 16.19
N SER A 2 16.20 -7.99 17.42
CA SER A 2 15.24 -8.29 18.46
C SER A 2 13.90 -7.60 18.18
N LYS A 3 12.80 -8.17 18.69
CA LYS A 3 11.43 -7.61 18.47
C LYS A 3 11.22 -6.19 19.03
N ALA A 4 12.10 -5.74 19.94
CA ALA A 4 12.09 -4.37 20.46
C ALA A 4 12.71 -3.36 19.48
N ASP A 5 13.54 -3.85 18.56
CA ASP A 5 14.29 -2.99 17.65
C ASP A 5 13.43 -2.46 16.51
N TYR A 6 12.43 -3.22 16.02
CA TYR A 6 11.52 -2.73 14.96
C TYR A 6 10.74 -1.49 15.38
N LYS A 7 10.20 -1.45 16.61
CA LYS A 7 9.46 -0.28 17.11
C LYS A 7 10.30 0.99 17.22
N LYS A 8 11.59 0.85 17.48
CA LYS A 8 12.52 1.98 17.57
C LYS A 8 13.05 2.43 16.22
N LYS A 9 13.10 1.49 15.25
CA LYS A 9 13.70 1.70 13.94
C LYS A 9 12.71 2.30 12.93
N PHE A 10 11.43 1.90 12.98
CA PHE A 10 10.47 2.26 11.94
C PHE A 10 9.43 3.26 12.44
N VAL A 11 9.39 4.42 11.79
CA VAL A 11 8.45 5.49 12.08
C VAL A 11 7.25 5.39 11.14
N PRO A 12 6.02 5.24 11.65
CA PRO A 12 4.82 5.37 10.84
C PRO A 12 4.77 6.75 10.17
N GLY A 13 4.59 6.81 8.87
CA GLY A 13 4.65 8.06 8.10
C GLY A 13 3.57 8.18 7.03
N ALA A 14 2.53 7.30 7.04
CA ALA A 14 1.37 7.51 6.20
C ALA A 14 0.42 8.48 6.88
N LEU A 15 0.18 9.63 6.26
CA LEU A 15 -0.82 10.56 6.73
C LEU A 15 -2.22 9.95 6.59
N MET A 16 -3.05 10.16 7.62
CA MET A 16 -4.46 9.80 7.57
C MET A 16 -5.11 10.51 6.39
N VAL A 17 -6.07 9.87 5.76
CA VAL A 17 -6.76 10.34 4.56
C VAL A 17 -6.99 11.85 4.59
N PRO A 18 -6.68 12.57 3.51
CA PRO A 18 -6.97 14.00 3.41
C PRO A 18 -8.44 14.27 3.74
N LYS A 19 -8.72 15.31 4.52
CA LYS A 19 -10.08 15.76 4.88
C LYS A 19 -11.01 15.91 3.67
N THR A 20 -10.45 15.87 2.47
CA THR A 20 -11.14 15.94 1.18
C THR A 20 -10.75 14.78 0.27
N LEU A 21 -11.14 13.55 0.62
CA LEU A 21 -11.22 12.49 -0.40
C LEU A 21 -12.19 12.98 -1.47
N LYS A 22 -11.64 13.50 -2.57
CA LYS A 22 -12.47 14.04 -3.65
C LYS A 22 -13.37 12.91 -4.15
N LYS A 23 -14.68 13.12 -4.08
CA LYS A 23 -15.71 12.15 -4.52
C LYS A 23 -15.43 11.60 -5.93
N SER A 24 -14.73 12.38 -6.77
CA SER A 24 -14.28 12.00 -8.12
C SER A 24 -13.18 10.90 -8.13
N MET A 25 -12.49 10.67 -7.02
CA MET A 25 -11.44 9.64 -6.90
C MET A 25 -11.97 8.34 -6.31
N ALA A 26 -13.18 8.35 -5.72
CA ALA A 26 -13.76 7.16 -5.11
C ALA A 26 -13.97 6.05 -6.15
N PHE A 27 -13.55 4.84 -5.78
CA PHE A 27 -13.68 3.64 -6.59
C PHE A 27 -14.50 2.60 -5.85
N LYS A 28 -15.30 1.85 -6.59
CA LYS A 28 -16.06 0.70 -6.09
C LYS A 28 -15.92 -0.47 -7.06
N ALA A 29 -15.99 -1.67 -6.52
CA ALA A 29 -16.06 -2.88 -7.33
C ALA A 29 -17.29 -2.86 -8.24
N ALA A 30 -17.22 -3.61 -9.33
CA ALA A 30 -18.40 -3.88 -10.17
C ALA A 30 -19.46 -4.61 -9.33
N GLN A 31 -20.73 -4.32 -9.58
CA GLN A 31 -21.86 -4.75 -8.75
C GLN A 31 -21.93 -6.29 -8.60
N ASN A 32 -21.46 -7.05 -9.59
CA ASN A 32 -21.49 -8.51 -9.64
C ASN A 32 -20.08 -9.11 -9.61
N PHE A 33 -19.09 -8.41 -9.03
CA PHE A 33 -17.74 -8.94 -8.93
C PHE A 33 -17.67 -10.01 -7.84
N GLU A 34 -17.33 -11.21 -8.27
CA GLU A 34 -16.92 -12.30 -7.39
C GLU A 34 -15.40 -12.42 -7.45
N ALA A 35 -14.73 -12.25 -6.32
CA ALA A 35 -13.30 -12.38 -6.26
C ALA A 35 -12.88 -13.84 -6.53
N PRO A 36 -11.82 -14.10 -7.31
CA PRO A 36 -11.24 -15.44 -7.37
C PRO A 36 -10.80 -15.86 -5.95
N LYS A 37 -10.68 -17.19 -5.74
CA LYS A 37 -10.27 -17.72 -4.42
C LYS A 37 -8.95 -17.16 -3.96
N GLU A 38 -8.03 -16.95 -4.88
CA GLU A 38 -6.74 -16.34 -4.63
C GLU A 38 -6.20 -15.61 -5.86
N LEU A 39 -5.36 -14.62 -5.61
CA LEU A 39 -4.52 -13.96 -6.61
C LEU A 39 -3.21 -13.54 -5.95
N ILE A 40 -2.07 -14.07 -6.43
CA ILE A 40 -0.74 -13.85 -5.86
C ILE A 40 0.16 -13.21 -6.90
N LEU A 41 0.70 -12.03 -6.58
CA LEU A 41 1.56 -11.23 -7.47
C LEU A 41 2.99 -11.06 -6.91
N THR A 42 3.36 -11.81 -5.87
CA THR A 42 4.67 -11.73 -5.21
C THR A 42 5.83 -12.06 -6.15
N GLY A 43 5.61 -12.91 -7.16
CA GLY A 43 6.63 -13.25 -8.15
C GLY A 43 7.11 -12.07 -9.02
N TYR A 44 6.44 -10.93 -8.93
CA TYR A 44 6.82 -9.68 -9.61
C TYR A 44 7.28 -8.60 -8.62
N CYS A 45 7.56 -8.95 -7.37
CA CYS A 45 8.08 -8.03 -6.38
C CYS A 45 9.61 -8.06 -6.38
N THR A 46 10.21 -6.88 -6.27
CA THR A 46 11.63 -6.72 -5.90
C THR A 46 11.84 -7.13 -4.44
N PRO A 47 13.09 -7.38 -4.00
CA PRO A 47 13.35 -7.58 -2.57
C PRO A 47 12.76 -6.45 -1.73
N ALA A 48 12.30 -6.77 -0.52
CA ALA A 48 11.70 -5.77 0.34
C ALA A 48 12.70 -4.70 0.78
N ASP A 49 12.37 -3.45 0.53
CA ASP A 49 13.14 -2.30 0.96
C ASP A 49 13.21 -2.15 2.48
N ASP A 50 14.19 -1.39 2.94
CA ASP A 50 14.33 -0.97 4.34
C ASP A 50 14.27 0.56 4.44
N GLN A 51 13.11 1.10 4.88
CA GLN A 51 12.93 2.54 5.06
C GLN A 51 13.71 3.12 6.24
N GLY A 52 14.21 2.27 7.16
CA GLY A 52 14.88 2.71 8.38
C GLY A 52 13.98 3.59 9.24
N ASP A 53 14.53 4.69 9.73
CA ASP A 53 13.84 5.69 10.56
C ASP A 53 13.11 6.78 9.76
N LYS A 54 13.11 6.69 8.43
CA LYS A 54 12.47 7.67 7.56
C LYS A 54 10.96 7.50 7.55
N PRO A 55 10.16 8.57 7.72
CA PRO A 55 8.70 8.52 7.63
C PRO A 55 8.20 8.45 6.17
N TRP A 56 8.87 7.69 5.31
CA TRP A 56 8.68 7.66 3.86
C TRP A 56 7.93 6.41 3.37
N CYS A 57 7.22 5.70 4.23
CA CYS A 57 6.53 4.45 3.88
C CYS A 57 5.63 4.59 2.64
N ALA A 58 4.96 5.74 2.45
CA ALA A 58 4.14 5.99 1.27
C ALA A 58 4.97 6.06 -0.03
N ALA A 59 6.18 6.61 0.02
CA ALA A 59 7.07 6.68 -1.13
C ALA A 59 7.69 5.31 -1.46
N TYR A 60 8.06 4.52 -0.43
CA TYR A 60 8.50 3.14 -0.61
C TYR A 60 7.39 2.26 -1.21
N ALA A 61 6.16 2.39 -0.68
CA ALA A 61 5.01 1.68 -1.26
C ALA A 61 4.76 2.09 -2.73
N ALA A 62 4.98 3.36 -3.09
CA ALA A 62 4.84 3.83 -4.47
C ALA A 62 5.97 3.31 -5.38
N ALA A 63 7.21 3.24 -4.90
CA ALA A 63 8.32 2.63 -5.62
C ALA A 63 8.02 1.17 -5.93
N ASN A 64 7.72 0.36 -4.92
CA ASN A 64 7.35 -1.05 -5.05
C ASN A 64 6.12 -1.26 -5.95
N TYR A 65 5.14 -0.35 -5.89
CA TYR A 65 3.97 -0.35 -6.78
C TYR A 65 4.40 -0.24 -8.26
N ALA A 66 5.26 0.73 -8.57
CA ALA A 66 5.73 0.94 -9.93
C ALA A 66 6.62 -0.22 -10.41
N GLU A 67 7.52 -0.71 -9.57
CA GLU A 67 8.40 -1.85 -9.84
C GLU A 67 7.62 -3.11 -10.20
N ASN A 68 6.62 -3.47 -9.38
CA ASN A 68 5.77 -4.63 -9.64
C ASN A 68 5.03 -4.51 -10.98
N LEU A 69 4.39 -3.37 -11.23
CA LEU A 69 3.64 -3.16 -12.46
C LEU A 69 4.53 -3.16 -13.70
N LEU A 70 5.69 -2.51 -13.65
CA LEU A 70 6.63 -2.46 -14.76
C LEU A 70 7.21 -3.85 -15.06
N TRP A 71 7.59 -4.59 -14.03
CA TRP A 71 8.10 -5.94 -14.21
C TRP A 71 7.02 -6.87 -14.77
N ARG A 72 5.84 -6.89 -14.15
CA ARG A 72 4.75 -7.77 -14.56
C ARG A 72 4.26 -7.53 -15.99
N LYS A 73 4.19 -6.28 -16.40
CA LYS A 73 3.57 -5.90 -17.68
C LYS A 73 4.55 -5.66 -18.81
N ARG A 74 5.80 -5.34 -18.49
CA ARG A 74 6.84 -4.98 -19.47
C ARG A 74 8.09 -5.85 -19.40
N GLY A 75 8.15 -6.80 -18.46
CA GLY A 75 9.37 -7.58 -18.21
C GLY A 75 10.53 -6.74 -17.64
N TYR A 76 10.27 -5.51 -17.23
CA TYR A 76 11.29 -4.55 -16.82
C TYR A 76 11.45 -4.56 -15.29
N LYS A 77 12.44 -5.32 -14.82
CA LYS A 77 12.81 -5.37 -13.41
C LYS A 77 13.79 -4.23 -13.10
N LYS A 78 13.37 -3.26 -12.30
CA LYS A 78 14.18 -2.13 -11.88
C LYS A 78 13.77 -1.70 -10.48
N GLU A 79 14.74 -1.39 -9.65
CA GLU A 79 14.54 -0.69 -8.38
C GLU A 79 14.35 0.80 -8.63
N ILE A 80 13.41 1.41 -7.92
CA ILE A 80 13.03 2.81 -8.03
C ILE A 80 13.35 3.51 -6.72
N ASP A 81 14.18 4.57 -6.79
CA ASP A 81 14.50 5.38 -5.62
C ASP A 81 13.24 6.07 -5.06
N PRO A 82 12.83 5.82 -3.81
CA PRO A 82 11.68 6.46 -3.20
C PRO A 82 11.90 7.94 -2.85
N ALA A 83 13.15 8.42 -2.76
CA ALA A 83 13.44 9.77 -2.30
C ALA A 83 12.85 10.88 -3.19
N PRO A 84 12.98 10.85 -4.54
CA PRO A 84 12.34 11.84 -5.40
C PRO A 84 10.81 11.79 -5.30
N LEU A 85 10.22 10.59 -5.11
CA LEU A 85 8.77 10.43 -4.96
C LEU A 85 8.27 11.10 -3.68
N TYR A 86 8.99 10.91 -2.57
CA TYR A 86 8.68 11.58 -1.30
C TYR A 86 8.80 13.09 -1.40
N GLN A 87 9.93 13.59 -1.92
CA GLN A 87 10.19 15.02 -2.05
C GLN A 87 9.08 15.71 -2.86
N TYR A 88 8.71 15.15 -4.02
CA TYR A 88 7.62 15.71 -4.81
C TYR A 88 6.29 15.64 -4.08
N ALA A 89 5.95 14.52 -3.45
CA ALA A 89 4.71 14.37 -2.71
C ALA A 89 4.56 15.45 -1.63
N LYS A 90 5.64 15.79 -0.92
CA LYS A 90 5.67 16.88 0.07
C LYS A 90 5.39 18.27 -0.53
N THR A 91 5.70 18.49 -1.82
CA THR A 91 5.40 19.78 -2.47
C THR A 91 3.90 19.96 -2.75
N ILE A 92 3.10 18.88 -2.73
CA ILE A 92 1.71 18.88 -3.15
C ILE A 92 0.73 18.36 -2.10
N ASP A 93 1.21 17.81 -0.98
CA ASP A 93 0.35 17.20 0.05
C ASP A 93 -0.40 18.21 0.92
N GLY A 94 0.03 19.47 0.90
CA GLY A 94 -0.59 20.54 1.67
C GLY A 94 -0.28 20.50 3.18
N ASP A 95 0.70 19.67 3.59
CA ASP A 95 1.07 19.47 4.98
C ASP A 95 2.62 19.43 5.13
N PRO A 96 3.31 20.55 4.83
CA PRO A 96 4.76 20.57 4.69
C PRO A 96 5.51 20.20 5.98
N ASP A 97 4.92 20.47 7.13
CA ASP A 97 5.55 20.26 8.45
C ASP A 97 5.27 18.86 9.02
N ALA A 98 4.34 18.09 8.42
CA ALA A 98 4.04 16.74 8.88
C ALA A 98 5.09 15.75 8.41
N ASP A 99 5.51 14.86 9.30
CA ASP A 99 6.24 13.66 8.93
C ASP A 99 5.34 12.74 8.08
N GLY A 100 5.89 12.22 6.96
CA GLY A 100 5.14 11.38 6.04
C GLY A 100 4.35 12.15 4.98
N THR A 101 3.52 11.43 4.22
CA THR A 101 2.70 12.00 3.14
C THR A 101 1.53 11.06 2.78
N TYR A 102 0.69 11.51 1.84
CA TYR A 102 -0.47 10.75 1.36
C TYR A 102 -0.11 9.84 0.17
N LEU A 103 -0.80 8.69 0.07
CA LEU A 103 -0.57 7.71 -1.01
C LEU A 103 -0.81 8.31 -2.40
N GLU A 104 -1.87 9.09 -2.57
CA GLU A 104 -2.20 9.72 -3.85
C GLU A 104 -1.16 10.74 -4.29
N CYS A 105 -0.47 11.42 -3.36
CA CYS A 105 0.59 12.36 -3.68
C CYS A 105 1.82 11.64 -4.24
N THR A 106 2.16 10.47 -3.70
CA THR A 106 3.26 9.66 -4.25
C THR A 106 2.91 9.02 -5.59
N LEU A 107 1.65 8.64 -5.83
CA LEU A 107 1.21 8.21 -7.16
C LEU A 107 1.27 9.35 -8.19
N GLN A 108 0.97 10.59 -7.79
CA GLN A 108 1.16 11.75 -8.66
C GLN A 108 2.64 11.99 -9.00
N ALA A 109 3.55 11.70 -8.06
CA ALA A 109 4.98 11.74 -8.33
C ALA A 109 5.38 10.73 -9.42
N LEU A 110 4.85 9.50 -9.39
CA LEU A 110 5.10 8.51 -10.45
C LEU A 110 4.64 9.00 -11.83
N LEU A 111 3.51 9.70 -11.90
CA LEU A 111 3.02 10.30 -13.15
C LEU A 111 3.93 11.46 -13.60
N LYS A 112 4.38 12.29 -12.68
CA LYS A 112 5.28 13.42 -12.97
C LYS A 112 6.61 12.94 -13.52
N TYR A 113 7.22 11.93 -12.93
CA TYR A 113 8.53 11.40 -13.35
C TYR A 113 8.45 10.42 -14.53
N GLY A 114 7.26 10.25 -15.12
CA GLY A 114 7.09 9.51 -16.37
C GLY A 114 7.14 7.98 -16.24
N TYR A 115 6.96 7.42 -15.03
CA TYR A 115 6.82 5.97 -14.89
C TYR A 115 5.53 5.45 -15.52
N PHE A 116 4.47 6.29 -15.57
CA PHE A 116 3.20 6.01 -16.21
C PHE A 116 2.70 7.22 -17.00
N ASP A 117 1.93 7.01 -18.05
CA ASP A 117 1.37 8.08 -18.89
C ASP A 117 0.29 8.86 -18.12
N SER A 118 0.57 10.12 -17.79
CA SER A 118 -0.34 11.00 -17.06
C SER A 118 -1.57 11.42 -17.84
N LYS A 119 -1.59 11.26 -19.18
CA LYS A 119 -2.74 11.60 -20.02
C LYS A 119 -3.87 10.59 -19.83
N VAL A 120 -3.53 9.31 -19.64
CA VAL A 120 -4.49 8.22 -19.54
C VAL A 120 -4.61 7.63 -18.14
N SER A 121 -3.52 7.63 -17.36
CA SER A 121 -3.52 7.10 -15.99
C SER A 121 -4.22 8.05 -15.02
N LYS A 122 -5.11 7.51 -14.19
CA LYS A 122 -5.86 8.29 -13.18
C LYS A 122 -5.70 7.66 -11.80
N VAL A 123 -5.42 8.49 -10.81
CA VAL A 123 -5.42 8.10 -9.40
C VAL A 123 -6.85 7.80 -8.96
N LYS A 124 -7.05 6.64 -8.33
CA LYS A 124 -8.30 6.23 -7.69
C LYS A 124 -8.03 5.82 -6.26
N THR A 125 -9.02 5.99 -5.40
CA THR A 125 -8.94 5.68 -3.98
C THR A 125 -10.13 4.83 -3.55
N ILE A 126 -9.90 3.97 -2.54
CA ILE A 126 -10.92 3.17 -1.86
C ILE A 126 -10.86 3.53 -0.38
N GLY A 127 -11.93 4.11 0.16
CA GLY A 127 -12.03 4.39 1.59
C GLY A 127 -12.28 3.12 2.40
N GLY A 128 -11.81 3.08 3.64
CA GLY A 128 -12.09 2.02 4.61
C GLY A 128 -13.40 2.22 5.37
N GLY A 129 -13.64 1.40 6.39
CA GLY A 129 -14.84 1.43 7.22
C GLY A 129 -15.06 2.77 7.94
N LEU A 130 -14.00 3.48 8.31
CA LEU A 130 -14.06 4.85 8.87
C LEU A 130 -14.72 5.87 7.91
N PHE A 131 -14.79 5.55 6.61
CA PHE A 131 -15.45 6.34 5.56
C PHE A 131 -16.78 5.74 5.12
N GLY A 132 -17.36 4.84 5.92
CA GLY A 132 -18.65 4.20 5.65
C GLY A 132 -18.61 3.13 4.55
N ASN A 133 -17.44 2.68 4.12
CA ASN A 133 -17.32 1.62 3.12
C ASN A 133 -17.20 0.23 3.79
N LEU A 134 -18.33 -0.43 3.96
CA LEU A 134 -18.39 -1.79 4.53
C LEU A 134 -17.87 -2.87 3.57
N ASN A 135 -17.71 -2.57 2.29
CA ASN A 135 -17.24 -3.47 1.25
C ASN A 135 -15.78 -3.22 0.86
N ALA A 136 -15.02 -2.50 1.67
CA ALA A 136 -13.65 -2.08 1.33
C ALA A 136 -12.74 -3.25 0.91
N ALA A 137 -12.81 -4.39 1.60
CA ALA A 137 -12.01 -5.56 1.25
C ALA A 137 -12.35 -6.08 -0.16
N ASN A 138 -13.64 -6.16 -0.52
CA ASN A 138 -14.05 -6.59 -1.85
C ASN A 138 -13.66 -5.59 -2.95
N ASP A 139 -13.79 -4.29 -2.67
CA ASP A 139 -13.34 -3.23 -3.57
C ASP A 139 -11.83 -3.29 -3.83
N VAL A 140 -11.04 -3.60 -2.79
CA VAL A 140 -9.59 -3.78 -2.89
C VAL A 140 -9.25 -5.06 -3.67
N LYS A 141 -9.90 -6.19 -3.40
CA LYS A 141 -9.72 -7.43 -4.18
C LYS A 141 -10.04 -7.19 -5.66
N TYR A 142 -11.12 -6.45 -5.95
CA TYR A 142 -11.44 -6.07 -7.33
C TYR A 142 -10.37 -5.19 -7.97
N ALA A 143 -9.86 -4.22 -7.25
CA ALA A 143 -8.80 -3.35 -7.75
C ALA A 143 -7.51 -4.14 -8.06
N ILE A 144 -7.11 -5.06 -7.15
CA ILE A 144 -5.96 -5.96 -7.38
C ILE A 144 -6.20 -6.86 -8.59
N HIS A 145 -7.39 -7.45 -8.70
CA HIS A 145 -7.73 -8.32 -9.82
C HIS A 145 -7.65 -7.59 -11.16
N LYS A 146 -8.19 -6.37 -11.23
CA LYS A 146 -8.34 -5.61 -12.47
C LYS A 146 -7.08 -4.81 -12.86
N TYR A 147 -6.42 -4.20 -11.88
CA TYR A 147 -5.34 -3.24 -12.12
C TYR A 147 -3.98 -3.75 -11.65
N GLY A 148 -3.93 -4.78 -10.81
CA GLY A 148 -2.73 -5.32 -10.21
C GLY A 148 -2.58 -4.89 -8.76
N VAL A 149 -1.33 -4.78 -8.29
CA VAL A 149 -1.04 -4.39 -6.90
C VAL A 149 -1.67 -3.05 -6.53
N VAL A 150 -1.93 -2.84 -5.24
CA VAL A 150 -2.61 -1.65 -4.71
C VAL A 150 -1.85 -1.14 -3.50
N MET A 151 -1.58 0.15 -3.45
CA MET A 151 -1.05 0.79 -2.25
C MET A 151 -2.14 0.94 -1.21
N ALA A 152 -1.85 0.65 0.06
CA ALA A 152 -2.81 0.75 1.13
C ALA A 152 -2.21 1.39 2.39
N GLY A 153 -3.00 2.22 3.04
CA GLY A 153 -2.71 2.82 4.35
C GLY A 153 -3.48 2.10 5.44
N PHE A 154 -2.79 1.79 6.52
CA PHE A 154 -3.34 1.16 7.71
C PHE A 154 -3.05 1.99 8.96
N ASN A 155 -3.99 2.05 9.89
CA ASN A 155 -3.70 2.45 11.26
C ASN A 155 -3.15 1.22 11.98
N ILE A 156 -1.82 1.03 11.88
CA ILE A 156 -1.17 -0.17 12.38
C ILE A 156 -1.20 -0.26 13.90
N THR A 157 -1.16 -1.48 14.40
CA THR A 157 -1.08 -1.76 15.84
C THR A 157 0.30 -2.29 16.22
N ASP A 158 0.55 -2.43 17.51
CA ASP A 158 1.80 -3.04 18.03
C ASP A 158 2.00 -4.49 17.58
N GLU A 159 0.97 -5.15 17.06
CA GLU A 159 1.07 -6.46 16.44
C GLU A 159 1.98 -6.48 15.20
N TRP A 160 2.03 -5.37 14.44
CA TRP A 160 2.88 -5.27 13.25
C TRP A 160 4.37 -5.39 13.57
N TYR A 161 4.79 -4.89 14.73
CA TYR A 161 6.19 -5.05 15.16
C TYR A 161 6.52 -6.47 15.63
N LYS A 162 5.50 -7.31 15.83
CA LYS A 162 5.62 -8.70 16.29
C LYS A 162 4.56 -9.58 15.63
N PRO A 163 4.60 -9.74 14.30
CA PRO A 163 3.69 -10.67 13.65
C PRO A 163 3.88 -12.07 14.25
N SER A 164 2.89 -12.94 14.09
CA SER A 164 3.01 -14.32 14.54
C SER A 164 4.26 -14.99 13.94
N ALA A 165 4.67 -16.14 14.46
CA ALA A 165 5.80 -16.92 13.91
C ALA A 165 5.60 -17.30 12.44
N LYS A 166 4.35 -17.26 11.95
CA LYS A 166 3.98 -17.47 10.54
C LYS A 166 3.89 -16.16 9.74
N GLY A 167 4.38 -15.03 10.27
CA GLY A 167 4.29 -13.74 9.58
C GLY A 167 2.86 -13.26 9.36
N VAL A 168 1.94 -13.50 10.34
CA VAL A 168 0.52 -13.17 10.19
C VAL A 168 0.09 -12.13 11.22
N ILE A 169 -0.62 -11.09 10.75
CA ILE A 169 -1.33 -10.09 11.56
C ILE A 169 -2.79 -10.53 11.65
N VAL A 170 -3.24 -10.86 12.85
CA VAL A 170 -4.55 -11.51 13.07
C VAL A 170 -5.63 -10.57 13.59
N GLY A 171 -5.29 -9.35 14.04
CA GLY A 171 -6.20 -8.44 14.73
C GLY A 171 -6.42 -8.91 16.17
N LYS A 172 -5.37 -8.82 17.00
CA LYS A 172 -5.44 -9.20 18.42
C LYS A 172 -6.33 -8.24 19.17
N GLU A 173 -7.17 -8.79 20.03
CA GLU A 173 -7.96 -7.99 20.98
C GLU A 173 -7.02 -7.18 21.90
N GLY A 174 -7.34 -5.91 22.09
CA GLY A 174 -6.53 -5.00 22.91
C GLY A 174 -5.20 -4.52 22.26
N ALA A 175 -4.96 -4.85 20.99
CA ALA A 175 -3.80 -4.32 20.26
C ALA A 175 -3.86 -2.79 20.18
N LYS A 176 -2.72 -2.14 20.46
CA LYS A 176 -2.65 -0.67 20.57
C LYS A 176 -2.28 -0.02 19.24
N PRO A 177 -3.05 0.98 18.77
CA PRO A 177 -2.68 1.77 17.58
C PRO A 177 -1.30 2.41 17.74
N GLN A 178 -0.55 2.45 16.63
CA GLN A 178 0.82 3.00 16.56
C GLN A 178 0.95 4.12 15.54
N GLY A 179 -0.03 4.31 14.67
CA GLY A 179 -0.05 5.36 13.64
C GLY A 179 -0.29 4.84 12.23
N GLY A 180 -0.29 5.75 11.27
CA GLY A 180 -0.52 5.46 9.87
C GLY A 180 0.71 4.87 9.17
N HIS A 181 0.57 3.72 8.52
CA HIS A 181 1.63 3.07 7.76
C HIS A 181 1.14 2.71 6.36
N ALA A 182 1.99 2.94 5.36
CA ALA A 182 1.73 2.63 3.96
C ALA A 182 2.49 1.38 3.52
N ILE A 183 1.81 0.52 2.79
CA ILE A 183 2.34 -0.75 2.30
C ILE A 183 1.81 -1.04 0.89
N LEU A 184 2.34 -2.10 0.26
CA LEU A 184 1.83 -2.61 -1.00
C LEU A 184 1.06 -3.92 -0.78
N LEU A 185 -0.20 -3.95 -1.20
CA LEU A 185 -1.00 -5.18 -1.29
C LEU A 185 -0.65 -5.90 -2.60
N VAL A 186 -0.06 -7.09 -2.50
CA VAL A 186 0.49 -7.84 -3.63
C VAL A 186 -0.25 -9.16 -3.89
N GLY A 187 -1.33 -9.39 -3.18
CA GLY A 187 -2.17 -10.56 -3.37
C GLY A 187 -3.24 -10.67 -2.29
N PHE A 188 -4.11 -11.65 -2.49
CA PHE A 188 -5.16 -12.01 -1.55
C PHE A 188 -5.58 -13.46 -1.72
N ASP A 189 -6.23 -14.00 -0.69
CA ASP A 189 -7.03 -15.21 -0.75
C ASP A 189 -8.41 -14.99 -0.12
N GLU A 190 -9.14 -16.06 0.18
CA GLU A 190 -10.46 -15.99 0.84
C GLU A 190 -10.36 -15.39 2.26
N ASN A 191 -9.22 -15.55 2.95
CA ASN A 191 -9.04 -15.24 4.37
C ASN A 191 -8.32 -13.92 4.65
N GLY A 192 -7.67 -13.30 3.64
CA GLY A 192 -6.95 -12.05 3.84
C GLY A 192 -6.13 -11.57 2.66
N PHE A 193 -5.05 -10.84 2.97
CA PHE A 193 -4.21 -10.19 1.97
C PHE A 193 -2.71 -10.44 2.24
N ILE A 194 -1.94 -10.49 1.17
CA ILE A 194 -0.47 -10.54 1.19
C ILE A 194 0.06 -9.13 1.01
N ILE A 195 0.98 -8.75 1.88
CA ILE A 195 1.57 -7.42 1.95
C ILE A 195 3.07 -7.52 1.68
N GLN A 196 3.61 -6.67 0.79
CA GLN A 196 5.01 -6.31 0.77
C GLN A 196 5.21 -5.06 1.63
N ASN A 197 6.03 -5.21 2.70
CA ASN A 197 6.35 -4.13 3.62
C ASN A 197 7.73 -3.53 3.27
N SER A 198 8.05 -2.37 3.85
CA SER A 198 9.31 -1.65 3.66
C SER A 198 10.19 -1.65 4.93
N TRP A 199 10.22 -2.78 5.65
CA TRP A 199 10.99 -2.94 6.90
C TRP A 199 12.16 -3.92 6.77
N GLY A 200 12.63 -4.13 5.54
CA GLY A 200 13.75 -4.99 5.20
C GLY A 200 13.37 -6.47 5.07
N GLY A 201 14.28 -7.22 4.45
CA GLY A 201 14.10 -8.66 4.21
C GLY A 201 14.08 -9.52 5.47
N ASP A 202 14.60 -9.03 6.60
CA ASP A 202 14.55 -9.75 7.87
C ASP A 202 13.17 -9.68 8.57
N TYR A 203 12.25 -8.84 8.06
CA TYR A 203 10.90 -8.72 8.59
C TYR A 203 10.01 -9.85 8.09
N ALA A 204 9.33 -10.54 9.01
CA ALA A 204 8.38 -11.62 8.75
C ALA A 204 8.93 -12.68 7.77
N HIS A 205 8.38 -12.79 6.56
CA HIS A 205 8.85 -13.68 5.49
C HIS A 205 9.51 -12.85 4.39
N GLU A 206 10.81 -12.62 4.48
CA GLU A 206 11.57 -11.84 3.48
C GLU A 206 10.94 -10.47 3.18
N GLY A 207 10.39 -9.82 4.22
CA GLY A 207 9.71 -8.53 4.11
C GLY A 207 8.21 -8.62 3.76
N PHE A 208 7.68 -9.83 3.55
CA PHE A 208 6.25 -10.04 3.33
C PHE A 208 5.53 -10.45 4.61
N VAL A 209 4.31 -9.97 4.76
CA VAL A 209 3.43 -10.31 5.88
C VAL A 209 2.01 -10.55 5.37
N TYR A 210 1.29 -11.46 6.04
CA TYR A 210 -0.11 -11.72 5.75
C TYR A 210 -1.01 -11.01 6.76
N ILE A 211 -2.09 -10.40 6.31
CA ILE A 211 -3.10 -9.78 7.18
C ILE A 211 -4.45 -10.47 6.98
N THR A 212 -5.07 -10.95 8.07
CA THR A 212 -6.38 -11.57 7.98
C THR A 212 -7.47 -10.56 7.64
N ASN A 213 -8.60 -11.02 7.07
CA ASN A 213 -9.76 -10.16 6.80
C ASN A 213 -10.23 -9.41 8.05
N LYS A 214 -10.15 -10.02 9.25
CA LYS A 214 -10.48 -9.37 10.53
C LYS A 214 -9.57 -8.17 10.76
N ALA A 215 -8.25 -8.38 10.78
CA ALA A 215 -7.26 -7.31 11.01
C ALA A 215 -7.32 -6.25 9.91
N PHE A 216 -7.54 -6.66 8.66
CA PHE A 216 -7.74 -5.72 7.55
C PHE A 216 -8.91 -4.78 7.83
N ASN A 217 -10.09 -5.30 8.15
CA ASN A 217 -11.28 -4.49 8.39
C ASN A 217 -11.14 -3.54 9.59
N GLU A 218 -10.40 -3.95 10.63
CA GLU A 218 -10.16 -3.15 11.82
C GLU A 218 -9.15 -2.02 11.60
N GLN A 219 -8.15 -2.23 10.74
CA GLN A 219 -6.99 -1.34 10.63
C GLN A 219 -6.91 -0.59 9.30
N PHE A 220 -7.62 -1.04 8.27
CA PHE A 220 -7.58 -0.44 6.94
C PHE A 220 -8.16 0.97 6.93
N MET A 221 -7.38 1.91 6.46
CA MET A 221 -7.77 3.31 6.33
C MET A 221 -8.28 3.60 4.92
N TYR A 222 -7.41 3.47 3.94
CA TYR A 222 -7.73 3.68 2.53
C TYR A 222 -6.69 3.03 1.62
N ALA A 223 -7.04 2.91 0.35
CA ALA A 223 -6.10 2.49 -0.68
C ALA A 223 -6.04 3.50 -1.82
N ALA A 224 -4.93 3.50 -2.56
CA ALA A 224 -4.73 4.30 -3.75
C ALA A 224 -4.02 3.49 -4.84
N PHE A 225 -4.40 3.70 -6.10
CA PHE A 225 -3.85 3.03 -7.26
C PHE A 225 -4.11 3.82 -8.54
N LEU A 226 -3.44 3.44 -9.63
CA LEU A 226 -3.66 4.04 -10.95
C LEU A 226 -4.57 3.14 -11.80
N THR A 227 -5.68 3.70 -12.29
CA THR A 227 -6.45 3.05 -13.35
C THR A 227 -5.74 3.32 -14.68
N ARG A 228 -5.75 2.36 -15.59
CA ARG A 228 -5.13 2.46 -16.92
C ARG A 228 -3.62 2.75 -16.90
N ALA A 229 -2.94 2.47 -15.78
CA ALA A 229 -1.50 2.72 -15.65
C ALA A 229 -0.68 2.12 -16.82
N LEU A 230 -1.19 1.06 -17.43
CA LEU A 230 -0.53 0.27 -18.46
C LEU A 230 -1.40 0.05 -19.71
N ASP A 231 -2.64 0.59 -19.74
CA ASP A 231 -3.50 0.54 -20.92
C ASP A 231 -2.99 1.55 -21.95
N GLY A 232 -2.64 1.09 -23.16
CA GLY A 232 -2.21 1.95 -24.26
C GLY A 232 -0.70 2.21 -24.36
N MET A 233 0.11 1.44 -23.66
CA MET A 233 1.57 1.41 -23.81
C MET A 233 1.98 0.19 -24.64
N TYR A 234 1.57 0.17 -25.90
CA TYR A 234 2.05 -0.72 -26.96
C TYR A 234 3.01 0.03 -27.87
#